data_f0be94a2a06dfcb9c61c268fc14bf1d4
#
_entry.id   f0be94a2a06dfcb9c61c268fc14bf1d4
#
_cell.length_a   1.000
_cell.length_b   1.000
_cell.length_c   1.000
_cell.angle_alpha   90.00
_cell.angle_beta   90.00
_cell.angle_gamma   90.00
#
_symmetry.space_group_name_H-M   'P 1'
#
loop_
_entity.id
_entity.type
_entity.pdbx_description
1 polymer ?
#
loop_
_entity_poly.entity_id
_entity_poly.type
_entity_poly.pdbx_seq_one_letter_code
_entity_poly.pdbx_strand_id
1 'polypeptide(L)'
;MGLFPSANDFKAGKGVEKDAPRKTGIGRFFELVGRDMNGMFLANLLACIGFLPVICLVYIGFLANSLPVMLISAAVGGILAGPALAGMYDTVLRALRDEAGYWWVTYRRAFKRNFKASIAPGIFYCVVVTAQIFLVYFCFNMLSKGTNVGVPLWVATVLNLLIFQMLFAYMWPQIVLLDQPFSLTVKNSINCMIAFLPHALAAAIVQILFWGVVILCMPLGLLLMLIFGFWFVTEVSCQIIYGDIEKVFHIEESIRKMKDAELEAALKEDYGERTDDTDDTKE
;
A
#
# COMPACT_ATOMS: atom_id res chain seq x y z
N MET A 1 27.13 -11.69 18.57
CA MET A 1 26.43 -12.08 17.34
C MET A 1 25.18 -11.22 17.25
N GLY A 2 25.14 -10.26 16.32
CA GLY A 2 23.95 -9.41 16.13
C GLY A 2 22.82 -10.22 15.50
N LEU A 3 21.60 -10.04 16.00
CA LEU A 3 20.38 -10.70 15.49
C LEU A 3 20.04 -10.31 14.03
N PHE A 4 20.77 -9.38 13.44
CA PHE A 4 20.57 -8.93 12.05
C PHE A 4 21.89 -9.05 11.27
N PRO A 5 21.86 -9.66 10.08
CA PRO A 5 23.04 -9.76 9.22
C PRO A 5 23.53 -8.37 8.81
N SER A 6 24.86 -8.22 8.75
CA SER A 6 25.52 -7.01 8.26
C SER A 6 25.30 -6.84 6.76
N ALA A 7 25.37 -5.60 6.25
CA ALA A 7 25.26 -5.33 4.81
C ALA A 7 26.28 -6.09 3.96
N ASN A 8 27.42 -6.51 4.54
CA ASN A 8 28.47 -7.29 3.89
C ASN A 8 28.21 -8.81 3.82
N ASP A 9 27.19 -9.30 4.53
CA ASP A 9 26.85 -10.73 4.55
C ASP A 9 25.94 -11.15 3.38
N PHE A 10 25.49 -10.19 2.55
CA PHE A 10 24.63 -10.45 1.40
C PHE A 10 25.47 -10.68 0.15
N LYS A 11 25.56 -11.94 -0.31
CA LYS A 11 26.00 -12.20 -1.67
C LYS A 11 25.01 -11.55 -2.62
N ALA A 12 25.49 -10.65 -3.48
CA ALA A 12 24.69 -10.11 -4.58
C ALA A 12 24.07 -11.29 -5.34
N GLY A 13 22.74 -11.36 -5.34
CA GLY A 13 22.01 -12.32 -6.16
C GLY A 13 22.32 -12.08 -7.64
N LYS A 14 21.94 -13.02 -8.52
CA LYS A 14 21.94 -12.80 -9.97
C LYS A 14 20.99 -11.62 -10.23
N GLY A 15 21.52 -10.41 -10.32
CA GLY A 15 20.71 -9.22 -10.60
C GLY A 15 19.87 -9.41 -11.87
N VAL A 16 18.78 -8.68 -11.97
CA VAL A 16 18.02 -8.57 -13.22
C VAL A 16 18.90 -7.75 -14.20
N GLU A 17 19.10 -8.24 -15.42
CA GLU A 17 19.77 -7.44 -16.46
C GLU A 17 19.01 -6.13 -16.63
N LYS A 18 19.74 -5.00 -16.67
CA LYS A 18 19.15 -3.64 -16.70
C LYS A 18 18.14 -3.44 -17.84
N ASP A 19 18.31 -4.19 -18.94
CA ASP A 19 17.51 -4.06 -20.16
C ASP A 19 16.59 -5.26 -20.42
N ALA A 20 16.44 -6.19 -19.46
CA ALA A 20 15.54 -7.33 -19.62
C ALA A 20 14.07 -6.84 -19.64
N PRO A 21 13.27 -7.23 -20.65
CA PRO A 21 11.87 -6.83 -20.70
C PRO A 21 11.13 -7.40 -19.50
N ARG A 22 10.41 -6.54 -18.76
CA ARG A 22 9.59 -6.95 -17.62
C ARG A 22 8.51 -7.92 -18.09
N LYS A 23 8.34 -9.01 -17.36
CA LYS A 23 7.20 -9.91 -17.58
C LYS A 23 5.90 -9.17 -17.30
N THR A 24 4.80 -9.68 -17.84
CA THR A 24 3.46 -9.11 -17.66
C THR A 24 2.50 -10.14 -17.06
N GLY A 25 1.40 -9.68 -16.46
CA GLY A 25 0.35 -10.52 -15.93
C GLY A 25 0.82 -11.49 -14.85
N ILE A 26 0.30 -12.71 -14.87
CA ILE A 26 0.57 -13.76 -13.86
C ILE A 26 2.07 -14.11 -13.79
N GLY A 27 2.79 -14.06 -14.91
CA GLY A 27 4.24 -14.30 -14.93
C GLY A 27 5.03 -13.27 -14.13
N ARG A 28 4.59 -12.00 -14.13
CA ARG A 28 5.18 -10.95 -13.31
C ARG A 28 4.90 -11.17 -11.83
N PHE A 29 3.70 -11.55 -11.47
CA PHE A 29 3.33 -11.89 -10.10
C PHE A 29 4.28 -12.94 -9.50
N PHE A 30 4.46 -14.08 -10.15
CA PHE A 30 5.34 -15.15 -9.65
C PHE A 30 6.82 -14.73 -9.61
N GLU A 31 7.26 -13.88 -10.53
CA GLU A 31 8.61 -13.32 -10.51
C GLU A 31 8.83 -12.45 -9.26
N LEU A 32 7.91 -11.53 -8.97
CA LEU A 32 7.97 -10.64 -7.81
C LEU A 32 7.88 -11.42 -6.50
N VAL A 33 6.95 -12.35 -6.41
CA VAL A 33 6.83 -13.25 -5.24
C VAL A 33 8.13 -14.05 -5.04
N GLY A 34 8.71 -14.62 -6.09
CA GLY A 34 9.96 -15.39 -5.99
C GLY A 34 11.16 -14.55 -5.57
N ARG A 35 11.18 -13.26 -5.92
CA ARG A 35 12.31 -12.35 -5.66
C ARG A 35 12.17 -11.59 -4.34
N ASP A 36 10.98 -11.02 -4.09
CA ASP A 36 10.77 -9.99 -3.06
C ASP A 36 9.82 -10.44 -1.94
N MET A 37 9.37 -11.72 -1.93
CA MET A 37 8.38 -12.25 -0.98
C MET A 37 8.76 -11.97 0.49
N ASN A 38 10.04 -12.13 0.85
CA ASN A 38 10.49 -11.89 2.22
C ASN A 38 10.23 -10.44 2.67
N GLY A 39 10.55 -9.47 1.82
CA GLY A 39 10.29 -8.04 2.09
C GLY A 39 8.79 -7.74 2.19
N MET A 40 8.00 -8.27 1.27
CA MET A 40 6.55 -8.11 1.26
C MET A 40 5.89 -8.75 2.48
N PHE A 41 6.33 -9.97 2.87
CA PHE A 41 5.83 -10.66 4.05
C PHE A 41 6.15 -9.89 5.35
N LEU A 42 7.38 -9.41 5.52
CA LEU A 42 7.74 -8.62 6.69
C LEU A 42 7.00 -7.28 6.74
N ALA A 43 6.81 -6.62 5.59
CA ALA A 43 5.98 -5.41 5.52
C ALA A 43 4.51 -5.70 5.87
N ASN A 44 3.98 -6.87 5.48
CA ASN A 44 2.65 -7.32 5.87
C ASN A 44 2.52 -7.49 7.38
N LEU A 45 3.49 -8.10 8.05
CA LEU A 45 3.47 -8.23 9.50
C LEU A 45 3.45 -6.86 10.20
N LEU A 46 4.22 -5.90 9.70
CA LEU A 46 4.19 -4.53 10.23
C LEU A 46 2.86 -3.83 9.95
N ALA A 47 2.25 -4.06 8.78
CA ALA A 47 0.90 -3.57 8.51
C ALA A 47 -0.11 -4.18 9.46
N CYS A 48 -0.08 -5.50 9.69
CA CYS A 48 -0.94 -6.18 10.67
C CYS A 48 -0.78 -5.56 12.07
N ILE A 49 0.45 -5.31 12.53
CA ILE A 49 0.71 -4.64 13.81
C ILE A 49 0.12 -3.22 13.82
N GLY A 50 0.26 -2.46 12.73
CA GLY A 50 -0.32 -1.13 12.60
C GLY A 50 -1.84 -1.10 12.66
N PHE A 51 -2.51 -2.20 12.22
CA PHE A 51 -3.96 -2.35 12.27
C PHE A 51 -4.49 -2.91 13.60
N LEU A 52 -3.64 -3.47 14.47
CA LEU A 52 -4.09 -3.98 15.78
C LEU A 52 -4.87 -2.94 16.60
N PRO A 53 -4.44 -1.67 16.73
CA PRO A 53 -5.22 -0.65 17.44
C PRO A 53 -6.61 -0.43 16.84
N VAL A 54 -6.72 -0.42 15.49
CA VAL A 54 -8.02 -0.30 14.81
C VAL A 54 -8.93 -1.45 15.22
N ILE A 55 -8.44 -2.68 15.08
CA ILE A 55 -9.23 -3.90 15.38
C ILE A 55 -9.68 -3.90 16.84
N CYS A 56 -8.76 -3.66 17.79
CA CYS A 56 -9.08 -3.66 19.22
C CYS A 56 -10.10 -2.58 19.59
N LEU A 57 -9.90 -1.35 19.12
CA LEU A 57 -10.76 -0.21 19.46
C LEU A 57 -12.14 -0.33 18.79
N VAL A 58 -12.20 -0.76 17.52
CA VAL A 58 -13.47 -0.98 16.81
C VAL A 58 -14.26 -2.12 17.47
N TYR A 59 -13.58 -3.17 17.93
CA TYR A 59 -14.20 -4.27 18.65
C TYR A 59 -14.86 -3.81 19.97
N ILE A 60 -14.23 -2.89 20.72
CA ILE A 60 -14.84 -2.26 21.90
C ILE A 60 -16.12 -1.50 21.52
N GLY A 61 -16.09 -0.74 20.44
CA GLY A 61 -17.28 -0.04 19.92
C GLY A 61 -18.40 -1.01 19.49
N PHE A 62 -18.03 -2.15 18.92
CA PHE A 62 -18.96 -3.23 18.57
C PHE A 62 -19.63 -3.84 19.80
N LEU A 63 -18.86 -4.13 20.86
CA LEU A 63 -19.41 -4.62 22.14
C LEU A 63 -20.35 -3.60 22.80
N ALA A 64 -20.07 -2.31 22.64
CA ALA A 64 -20.94 -1.22 23.10
C ALA A 64 -22.21 -1.03 22.24
N ASN A 65 -22.38 -1.79 21.16
CA ASN A 65 -23.45 -1.65 20.16
C ASN A 65 -23.63 -0.21 19.66
N SER A 66 -22.53 0.52 19.49
CA SER A 66 -22.53 1.95 19.15
C SER A 66 -21.73 2.22 17.89
N LEU A 67 -22.42 2.47 16.76
CA LEU A 67 -21.75 2.84 15.50
C LEU A 67 -20.88 4.11 15.64
N PRO A 68 -21.33 5.20 16.30
CA PRO A 68 -20.46 6.37 16.51
C PRO A 68 -19.16 6.02 17.24
N VAL A 69 -19.21 5.17 18.26
CA VAL A 69 -18.01 4.72 18.98
C VAL A 69 -17.08 3.91 18.05
N MET A 70 -17.63 3.02 17.22
CA MET A 70 -16.86 2.27 16.23
C MET A 70 -16.13 3.20 15.24
N LEU A 71 -16.82 4.22 14.71
CA LEU A 71 -16.23 5.15 13.74
C LEU A 71 -15.15 6.04 14.36
N ILE A 72 -15.37 6.54 15.59
CA ILE A 72 -14.35 7.30 16.32
C ILE A 72 -13.14 6.42 16.61
N SER A 73 -13.36 5.19 17.03
CA SER A 73 -12.33 4.18 17.27
C SER A 73 -11.50 3.89 16.01
N ALA A 74 -12.17 3.74 14.88
CA ALA A 74 -11.52 3.55 13.58
C ALA A 74 -10.67 4.77 13.19
N ALA A 75 -11.17 5.99 13.45
CA ALA A 75 -10.42 7.22 13.18
C ALA A 75 -9.14 7.28 14.03
N VAL A 76 -9.22 6.99 15.33
CA VAL A 76 -8.06 6.98 16.23
C VAL A 76 -7.06 5.92 15.83
N GLY A 77 -7.50 4.69 15.56
CA GLY A 77 -6.62 3.60 15.11
C GLY A 77 -6.01 3.88 13.74
N GLY A 78 -6.72 4.57 12.86
CA GLY A 78 -6.29 4.95 11.51
C GLY A 78 -5.03 5.83 11.49
N ILE A 79 -4.72 6.53 12.58
CA ILE A 79 -3.50 7.34 12.74
C ILE A 79 -2.23 6.47 12.61
N LEU A 80 -2.27 5.24 13.13
CA LEU A 80 -1.15 4.30 13.05
C LEU A 80 -1.26 3.37 11.83
N ALA A 81 -2.47 2.96 11.48
CA ALA A 81 -2.70 2.08 10.33
C ALA A 81 -2.29 2.74 9.00
N GLY A 82 -2.51 4.05 8.85
CA GLY A 82 -2.15 4.79 7.64
C GLY A 82 -0.66 4.69 7.29
N PRO A 83 0.26 5.11 8.17
CA PRO A 83 1.70 4.99 7.95
C PRO A 83 2.18 3.55 7.72
N ALA A 84 1.60 2.58 8.43
CA ALA A 84 1.93 1.17 8.25
C ALA A 84 1.54 0.67 6.86
N LEU A 85 0.36 1.07 6.38
CA LEU A 85 -0.12 0.73 5.04
C LEU A 85 0.69 1.45 3.95
N ALA A 86 1.06 2.71 4.16
CA ALA A 86 1.96 3.44 3.25
C ALA A 86 3.32 2.74 3.10
N GLY A 87 3.91 2.23 4.20
CA GLY A 87 5.13 1.42 4.15
C GLY A 87 4.95 0.12 3.36
N MET A 88 3.79 -0.52 3.48
CA MET A 88 3.44 -1.71 2.69
C MET A 88 3.37 -1.39 1.20
N TYR A 89 2.65 -0.32 0.82
CA TYR A 89 2.55 0.11 -0.57
C TYR A 89 3.91 0.52 -1.16
N ASP A 90 4.77 1.22 -0.41
CA ASP A 90 6.12 1.55 -0.88
C ASP A 90 6.94 0.29 -1.17
N THR A 91 6.86 -0.73 -0.31
CA THR A 91 7.57 -2.01 -0.50
C THR A 91 7.12 -2.69 -1.80
N VAL A 92 5.82 -2.79 -2.04
CA VAL A 92 5.27 -3.41 -3.26
C VAL A 92 5.60 -2.59 -4.51
N LEU A 93 5.43 -1.27 -4.45
CA LEU A 93 5.69 -0.40 -5.60
C LEU A 93 7.18 -0.37 -5.98
N ARG A 94 8.11 -0.49 -5.02
CA ARG A 94 9.53 -0.68 -5.30
C ARG A 94 9.82 -2.00 -5.99
N ALA A 95 9.20 -3.08 -5.53
CA ALA A 95 9.33 -4.39 -6.18
C ALA A 95 8.82 -4.34 -7.62
N LEU A 96 7.68 -3.69 -7.89
CA LEU A 96 7.13 -3.50 -9.24
C LEU A 96 8.07 -2.70 -10.16
N ARG A 97 8.83 -1.74 -9.63
CA ARG A 97 9.79 -0.92 -10.37
C ARG A 97 11.18 -1.54 -10.44
N ASP A 98 11.40 -2.73 -9.88
CA ASP A 98 12.71 -3.39 -9.80
C ASP A 98 13.76 -2.54 -9.05
N GLU A 99 13.33 -1.75 -8.07
CA GLU A 99 14.25 -0.92 -7.29
C GLU A 99 15.04 -1.75 -6.28
N ALA A 100 16.35 -1.72 -6.42
CA ALA A 100 17.26 -2.37 -5.47
C ALA A 100 17.26 -1.66 -4.10
N GLY A 101 17.45 -2.42 -3.03
CA GLY A 101 17.62 -1.87 -1.70
C GLY A 101 17.40 -2.89 -0.58
N TYR A 102 18.08 -2.66 0.56
CA TYR A 102 17.85 -3.46 1.74
C TYR A 102 16.48 -3.12 2.33
N TRP A 103 15.59 -4.10 2.37
CA TRP A 103 14.18 -3.92 2.73
C TRP A 103 13.94 -3.08 3.99
N TRP A 104 14.61 -3.38 5.10
CA TRP A 104 14.38 -2.67 6.36
C TRP A 104 14.73 -1.17 6.30
N VAL A 105 15.82 -0.84 5.61
CA VAL A 105 16.26 0.55 5.43
C VAL A 105 15.27 1.31 4.56
N THR A 106 14.85 0.71 3.46
CA THR A 106 13.88 1.32 2.53
C THR A 106 12.50 1.48 3.18
N TYR A 107 11.99 0.44 3.86
CA TYR A 107 10.74 0.49 4.60
C TYR A 107 10.74 1.59 5.67
N ARG A 108 11.77 1.62 6.53
CA ARG A 108 11.87 2.64 7.58
C ARG A 108 11.94 4.05 7.02
N ARG A 109 12.63 4.25 5.90
CA ARG A 109 12.71 5.54 5.20
C ARG A 109 11.34 5.93 4.65
N ALA A 110 10.66 5.04 3.97
CA ALA A 110 9.32 5.24 3.43
C ALA A 110 8.29 5.54 4.52
N PHE A 111 8.31 4.75 5.59
CA PHE A 111 7.45 4.96 6.76
C PHE A 111 7.62 6.36 7.35
N LYS A 112 8.87 6.81 7.58
CA LYS A 112 9.15 8.14 8.11
C LYS A 112 8.74 9.26 7.16
N ARG A 113 9.07 9.11 5.87
CA ARG A 113 8.74 10.10 4.83
C ARG A 113 7.24 10.30 4.71
N ASN A 114 6.49 9.22 4.65
CA ASN A 114 5.05 9.24 4.41
C ASN A 114 4.22 9.34 5.70
N PHE A 115 4.84 9.37 6.89
CA PHE A 115 4.13 9.31 8.17
C PHE A 115 3.03 10.37 8.26
N LYS A 116 3.37 11.64 8.10
CA LYS A 116 2.42 12.75 8.20
C LYS A 116 1.39 12.74 7.05
N ALA A 117 1.85 12.45 5.83
CA ALA A 117 1.00 12.43 4.64
C ALA A 117 -0.04 11.30 4.68
N SER A 118 0.25 10.19 5.36
CA SER A 118 -0.63 9.01 5.43
C SER A 118 -1.61 9.00 6.60
N ILE A 119 -1.51 9.94 7.56
CA ILE A 119 -2.45 10.01 8.70
C ILE A 119 -3.89 10.27 8.22
N ALA A 120 -4.10 11.36 7.48
CA ALA A 120 -5.45 11.71 7.02
C ALA A 120 -6.06 10.64 6.09
N PRO A 121 -5.32 10.10 5.08
CA PRO A 121 -5.77 8.95 4.31
C PRO A 121 -6.05 7.70 5.17
N GLY A 122 -5.22 7.43 6.17
CA GLY A 122 -5.40 6.29 7.08
C GLY A 122 -6.68 6.39 7.91
N ILE A 123 -6.95 7.57 8.46
CA ILE A 123 -8.21 7.86 9.16
C ILE A 123 -9.39 7.66 8.22
N PHE A 124 -9.36 8.27 7.03
CA PHE A 124 -10.41 8.16 6.04
C PHE A 124 -10.66 6.69 5.64
N TYR A 125 -9.60 5.96 5.33
CA TYR A 125 -9.66 4.54 4.97
C TYR A 125 -10.31 3.71 6.09
N CYS A 126 -9.80 3.81 7.32
CA CYS A 126 -10.29 3.01 8.45
C CYS A 126 -11.75 3.32 8.80
N VAL A 127 -12.16 4.60 8.76
CA VAL A 127 -13.56 5.00 8.99
C VAL A 127 -14.47 4.44 7.93
N VAL A 128 -14.11 4.57 6.65
CA VAL A 128 -14.94 4.06 5.54
C VAL A 128 -15.03 2.53 5.58
N VAL A 129 -13.91 1.83 5.75
CA VAL A 129 -13.90 0.36 5.82
C VAL A 129 -14.72 -0.15 7.02
N THR A 130 -14.62 0.51 8.19
CA THR A 130 -15.43 0.17 9.35
C THR A 130 -16.91 0.38 9.08
N ALA A 131 -17.29 1.49 8.44
CA ALA A 131 -18.67 1.74 8.05
C ALA A 131 -19.20 0.70 7.04
N GLN A 132 -18.35 0.27 6.09
CA GLN A 132 -18.70 -0.77 5.12
C GLN A 132 -18.90 -2.13 5.80
N ILE A 133 -18.00 -2.53 6.70
CA ILE A 133 -18.13 -3.77 7.47
C ILE A 133 -19.41 -3.75 8.31
N PHE A 134 -19.69 -2.63 8.97
CA PHE A 134 -20.92 -2.47 9.72
C PHE A 134 -22.16 -2.58 8.84
N LEU A 135 -22.17 -1.97 7.67
CA LEU A 135 -23.30 -2.02 6.73
C LEU A 135 -23.57 -3.45 6.25
N VAL A 136 -22.52 -4.19 5.90
CA VAL A 136 -22.61 -5.61 5.52
C VAL A 136 -23.14 -6.44 6.70
N TYR A 137 -22.57 -6.25 7.89
CA TYR A 137 -23.03 -6.93 9.11
C TYR A 137 -24.51 -6.63 9.38
N PHE A 138 -24.93 -5.36 9.25
CA PHE A 138 -26.32 -4.95 9.44
C PHE A 138 -27.27 -5.67 8.48
N CYS A 139 -26.92 -5.74 7.19
CA CYS A 139 -27.71 -6.44 6.18
C CYS A 139 -27.89 -7.93 6.52
N PHE A 140 -26.80 -8.61 6.90
CA PHE A 140 -26.84 -10.03 7.29
C PHE A 140 -27.61 -10.27 8.60
N ASN A 141 -27.48 -9.39 9.59
CA ASN A 141 -28.19 -9.48 10.86
C ASN A 141 -29.71 -9.31 10.65
N MET A 142 -30.14 -8.38 9.79
CA MET A 142 -31.55 -8.22 9.45
C MET A 142 -32.09 -9.46 8.75
N LEU A 143 -31.36 -10.01 7.78
CA LEU A 143 -31.72 -11.23 7.08
C LEU A 143 -31.87 -12.43 8.04
N SER A 144 -30.93 -12.60 8.98
CA SER A 144 -30.96 -13.67 9.97
C SER A 144 -32.15 -13.58 10.94
N LYS A 145 -32.69 -12.38 11.16
CA LYS A 145 -33.91 -12.13 11.96
C LYS A 145 -35.20 -12.28 11.16
N GLY A 146 -35.12 -12.74 9.91
CA GLY A 146 -36.28 -12.90 9.03
C GLY A 146 -36.84 -11.58 8.48
N THR A 147 -36.13 -10.46 8.67
CA THR A 147 -36.53 -9.17 8.12
C THR A 147 -35.98 -9.04 6.70
N ASN A 148 -36.88 -8.82 5.73
CA ASN A 148 -36.45 -8.61 4.35
C ASN A 148 -35.85 -7.22 4.20
N VAL A 149 -34.55 -7.17 3.95
CA VAL A 149 -33.77 -5.92 3.82
C VAL A 149 -34.05 -5.19 2.51
N GLY A 150 -34.83 -5.77 1.61
CA GLY A 150 -35.11 -5.19 0.30
C GLY A 150 -33.91 -5.14 -0.65
N VAL A 151 -34.13 -5.39 -1.91
CA VAL A 151 -33.11 -5.37 -2.96
C VAL A 151 -32.33 -4.05 -3.04
N PRO A 152 -32.96 -2.85 -2.89
CA PRO A 152 -32.25 -1.57 -2.99
C PRO A 152 -31.12 -1.41 -1.98
N LEU A 153 -31.27 -1.89 -0.74
CA LEU A 153 -30.19 -1.76 0.26
C LEU A 153 -29.01 -2.67 -0.05
N TRP A 154 -29.25 -3.89 -0.54
CA TRP A 154 -28.19 -4.78 -1.00
C TRP A 154 -27.41 -4.18 -2.17
N VAL A 155 -28.12 -3.64 -3.17
CA VAL A 155 -27.49 -2.97 -4.31
C VAL A 155 -26.66 -1.78 -3.86
N ALA A 156 -27.20 -0.93 -2.98
CA ALA A 156 -26.46 0.21 -2.43
C ALA A 156 -25.21 -0.23 -1.65
N THR A 157 -25.29 -1.31 -0.87
CA THR A 157 -24.13 -1.86 -0.13
C THR A 157 -23.04 -2.35 -1.09
N VAL A 158 -23.39 -3.10 -2.13
CA VAL A 158 -22.42 -3.60 -3.12
C VAL A 158 -21.79 -2.44 -3.90
N LEU A 159 -22.59 -1.47 -4.35
CA LEU A 159 -22.07 -0.28 -5.05
C LEU A 159 -21.14 0.54 -4.17
N ASN A 160 -21.51 0.73 -2.90
CA ASN A 160 -20.65 1.41 -1.93
C ASN A 160 -19.29 0.70 -1.78
N LEU A 161 -19.29 -0.63 -1.60
CA LEU A 161 -18.07 -1.42 -1.53
C LEU A 161 -17.21 -1.23 -2.79
N LEU A 162 -17.79 -1.39 -3.97
CA LEU A 162 -17.08 -1.27 -5.23
C LEU A 162 -16.45 0.12 -5.41
N ILE A 163 -17.23 1.18 -5.22
CA ILE A 163 -16.78 2.57 -5.43
C ILE A 163 -15.60 2.90 -4.53
N PHE A 164 -15.69 2.60 -3.23
CA PHE A 164 -14.60 2.92 -2.31
C PHE A 164 -13.36 2.03 -2.50
N GLN A 165 -13.52 0.75 -2.86
CA GLN A 165 -12.36 -0.10 -3.15
C GLN A 165 -11.65 0.36 -4.45
N MET A 166 -12.37 0.78 -5.48
CA MET A 166 -11.79 1.40 -6.67
C MET A 166 -11.04 2.69 -6.32
N LEU A 167 -11.61 3.54 -5.47
CA LEU A 167 -10.97 4.76 -5.00
C LEU A 167 -9.67 4.46 -4.24
N PHE A 168 -9.71 3.52 -3.29
CA PHE A 168 -8.56 3.16 -2.47
C PHE A 168 -7.44 2.51 -3.28
N ALA A 169 -7.77 1.76 -4.32
CA ALA A 169 -6.78 1.19 -5.22
C ALA A 169 -5.86 2.28 -5.81
N TYR A 170 -6.40 3.39 -6.30
CA TYR A 170 -5.61 4.50 -6.84
C TYR A 170 -5.07 5.46 -5.78
N MET A 171 -5.74 5.60 -4.64
CA MET A 171 -5.37 6.56 -3.60
C MET A 171 -4.04 6.19 -2.92
N TRP A 172 -3.88 4.95 -2.48
CA TRP A 172 -2.71 4.52 -1.74
C TRP A 172 -1.39 4.61 -2.53
N PRO A 173 -1.31 4.15 -3.78
CA PRO A 173 -0.10 4.35 -4.59
C PRO A 173 0.26 5.82 -4.75
N GLN A 174 -0.71 6.71 -4.96
CA GLN A 174 -0.45 8.14 -5.10
C GLN A 174 0.10 8.78 -3.83
N ILE A 175 -0.37 8.37 -2.64
CA ILE A 175 0.17 8.86 -1.35
C ILE A 175 1.66 8.53 -1.19
N VAL A 176 2.08 7.39 -1.71
CA VAL A 176 3.46 6.91 -1.59
C VAL A 176 4.36 7.48 -2.68
N LEU A 177 3.84 7.64 -3.91
CA LEU A 177 4.59 8.02 -5.08
C LEU A 177 4.66 9.53 -5.30
N LEU A 178 3.64 10.27 -4.86
CA LEU A 178 3.47 11.70 -5.14
C LEU A 178 3.48 12.50 -3.85
N ASP A 179 4.25 13.60 -3.84
CA ASP A 179 4.22 14.58 -2.75
C ASP A 179 3.14 15.62 -3.03
N GLN A 180 1.91 15.31 -2.64
CA GLN A 180 0.74 16.14 -2.91
C GLN A 180 -0.22 16.15 -1.71
N PRO A 181 -1.02 17.23 -1.53
CA PRO A 181 -2.00 17.30 -0.45
C PRO A 181 -3.10 16.24 -0.63
N PHE A 182 -3.64 15.74 0.49
CA PHE A 182 -4.64 14.67 0.49
C PHE A 182 -5.88 14.97 -0.37
N SER A 183 -6.35 16.22 -0.39
CA SER A 183 -7.49 16.62 -1.23
C SER A 183 -7.22 16.42 -2.72
N LEU A 184 -5.99 16.71 -3.16
CA LEU A 184 -5.57 16.50 -4.55
C LEU A 184 -5.43 15.01 -4.85
N THR A 185 -4.91 14.22 -3.91
CA THR A 185 -4.83 12.75 -4.02
C THR A 185 -6.21 12.15 -4.24
N VAL A 186 -7.21 12.55 -3.47
CA VAL A 186 -8.59 12.04 -3.64
C VAL A 186 -9.14 12.44 -5.00
N LYS A 187 -8.98 13.71 -5.41
CA LYS A 187 -9.44 14.19 -6.72
C LYS A 187 -8.79 13.43 -7.88
N ASN A 188 -7.47 13.25 -7.83
CA ASN A 188 -6.73 12.52 -8.86
C ASN A 188 -7.13 11.03 -8.87
N SER A 189 -7.38 10.43 -7.70
CA SER A 189 -7.82 9.04 -7.60
C SER A 189 -9.22 8.83 -8.21
N ILE A 190 -10.13 9.77 -8.01
CA ILE A 190 -11.45 9.76 -8.66
C ILE A 190 -11.30 9.88 -10.18
N ASN A 191 -10.45 10.78 -10.65
CA ASN A 191 -10.21 10.96 -12.09
C ASN A 191 -9.60 9.68 -12.71
N CYS A 192 -8.60 9.06 -12.06
CA CYS A 192 -8.00 7.80 -12.53
C CYS A 192 -9.02 6.66 -12.51
N MET A 193 -9.81 6.55 -11.44
CA MET A 193 -10.87 5.55 -11.30
C MET A 193 -11.87 5.63 -12.47
N ILE A 194 -12.27 6.83 -12.87
CA ILE A 194 -13.21 7.04 -13.98
C ILE A 194 -12.52 6.80 -15.34
N ALA A 195 -11.30 7.33 -15.51
CA ALA A 195 -10.56 7.21 -16.77
C ALA A 195 -10.18 5.74 -17.09
N PHE A 196 -9.86 4.96 -16.07
CA PHE A 196 -9.43 3.56 -16.18
C PHE A 196 -10.39 2.60 -15.47
N LEU A 197 -11.69 2.81 -15.63
CA LEU A 197 -12.75 2.08 -14.94
C LEU A 197 -12.60 0.54 -14.98
N PRO A 198 -12.22 -0.12 -16.10
CA PRO A 198 -12.05 -1.57 -16.11
C PRO A 198 -10.95 -2.06 -15.16
N HIS A 199 -9.80 -1.37 -15.10
CA HIS A 199 -8.70 -1.71 -14.20
C HIS A 199 -9.07 -1.42 -12.73
N ALA A 200 -9.74 -0.28 -12.47
CA ALA A 200 -10.27 0.06 -11.16
C ALA A 200 -11.23 -1.03 -10.64
N LEU A 201 -12.15 -1.48 -11.49
CA LEU A 201 -13.11 -2.52 -11.15
C LEU A 201 -12.42 -3.87 -10.90
N ALA A 202 -11.46 -4.25 -11.73
CA ALA A 202 -10.69 -5.49 -11.54
C ALA A 202 -9.93 -5.47 -10.21
N ALA A 203 -9.24 -4.37 -9.88
CA ALA A 203 -8.54 -4.21 -8.62
C ALA A 203 -9.50 -4.25 -7.42
N ALA A 204 -10.67 -3.60 -7.51
CA ALA A 204 -11.68 -3.62 -6.45
C ALA A 204 -12.26 -5.02 -6.22
N ILE A 205 -12.55 -5.77 -7.29
CA ILE A 205 -13.06 -7.15 -7.20
C ILE A 205 -12.04 -8.04 -6.50
N VAL A 206 -10.76 -7.97 -6.85
CA VAL A 206 -9.69 -8.74 -6.18
C VAL A 206 -9.67 -8.44 -4.68
N GLN A 207 -9.72 -7.17 -4.29
CA GLN A 207 -9.74 -6.76 -2.89
C GLN A 207 -10.97 -7.30 -2.15
N ILE A 208 -12.16 -7.12 -2.71
CA ILE A 208 -13.42 -7.57 -2.09
C ILE A 208 -13.45 -9.09 -1.94
N LEU A 209 -13.04 -9.83 -2.98
CA LEU A 209 -13.00 -11.29 -2.94
C LEU A 209 -12.01 -11.80 -1.90
N PHE A 210 -10.80 -11.25 -1.86
CA PHE A 210 -9.80 -11.68 -0.90
C PHE A 210 -10.25 -11.44 0.54
N TRP A 211 -10.68 -10.21 0.87
CA TRP A 211 -11.16 -9.89 2.21
C TRP A 211 -12.45 -10.64 2.57
N GLY A 212 -13.31 -10.89 1.58
CA GLY A 212 -14.47 -11.76 1.73
C GLY A 212 -14.08 -13.18 2.15
N VAL A 213 -13.09 -13.78 1.49
CA VAL A 213 -12.56 -15.10 1.85
C VAL A 213 -11.96 -15.09 3.25
N VAL A 214 -11.17 -14.08 3.60
CA VAL A 214 -10.59 -13.93 4.95
C VAL A 214 -11.68 -13.91 6.02
N ILE A 215 -12.76 -13.16 5.80
CA ILE A 215 -13.86 -13.05 6.76
C ILE A 215 -14.67 -14.35 6.84
N LEU A 216 -15.00 -14.95 5.69
CA LEU A 216 -15.80 -16.18 5.65
C LEU A 216 -15.09 -17.40 6.21
N CYS A 217 -13.76 -17.44 6.10
CA CYS A 217 -12.95 -18.56 6.57
C CYS A 217 -12.48 -18.39 8.02
N MET A 218 -13.05 -17.50 8.83
CA MET A 218 -12.65 -17.36 10.23
C MET A 218 -12.86 -18.67 11.01
N PRO A 219 -11.90 -19.10 11.89
CA PRO A 219 -10.66 -18.42 12.30
C PRO A 219 -9.45 -18.62 11.37
N LEU A 220 -9.50 -19.51 10.38
CA LEU A 220 -8.42 -19.72 9.40
C LEU A 220 -8.07 -18.45 8.62
N GLY A 221 -9.04 -17.56 8.43
CA GLY A 221 -8.84 -16.27 7.81
C GLY A 221 -7.79 -15.39 8.49
N LEU A 222 -7.60 -15.52 9.82
CA LEU A 222 -6.51 -14.83 10.52
C LEU A 222 -5.13 -15.33 10.07
N LEU A 223 -4.97 -16.62 9.84
CA LEU A 223 -3.74 -17.18 9.32
C LEU A 223 -3.47 -16.71 7.88
N LEU A 224 -4.52 -16.70 7.05
CA LEU A 224 -4.44 -16.15 5.69
C LEU A 224 -4.05 -14.66 5.73
N MET A 225 -4.60 -13.88 6.64
CA MET A 225 -4.24 -12.47 6.82
C MET A 225 -2.79 -12.29 7.24
N LEU A 226 -2.25 -13.13 8.13
CA LEU A 226 -0.85 -13.05 8.56
C LEU A 226 0.14 -13.43 7.46
N ILE A 227 -0.20 -14.42 6.63
CA ILE A 227 0.71 -14.92 5.58
C ILE A 227 0.58 -14.08 4.30
N PHE A 228 -0.64 -13.85 3.83
CA PHE A 228 -0.93 -13.20 2.54
C PHE A 228 -1.50 -11.79 2.67
N GLY A 229 -2.32 -11.53 3.66
CA GLY A 229 -2.99 -10.29 4.06
C GLY A 229 -2.85 -9.11 3.11
N PHE A 230 -2.26 -8.05 3.62
CA PHE A 230 -2.15 -6.80 2.88
C PHE A 230 -1.22 -6.88 1.66
N TRP A 231 -0.10 -7.64 1.74
CA TRP A 231 0.87 -7.65 0.65
C TRP A 231 0.30 -8.26 -0.64
N PHE A 232 -0.43 -9.37 -0.53
CA PHE A 232 -0.99 -10.05 -1.71
C PHE A 232 -1.99 -9.16 -2.44
N VAL A 233 -2.93 -8.60 -1.67
CA VAL A 233 -3.97 -7.71 -2.23
C VAL A 233 -3.35 -6.45 -2.84
N THR A 234 -2.38 -5.86 -2.14
CA THR A 234 -1.67 -4.66 -2.60
C THR A 234 -0.88 -4.95 -3.87
N GLU A 235 -0.15 -6.07 -3.92
CA GLU A 235 0.66 -6.45 -5.07
C GLU A 235 -0.21 -6.68 -6.30
N VAL A 236 -1.25 -7.52 -6.20
CA VAL A 236 -2.13 -7.80 -7.34
C VAL A 236 -2.86 -6.53 -7.80
N SER A 237 -3.38 -5.73 -6.87
CA SER A 237 -4.06 -4.48 -7.20
C SER A 237 -3.12 -3.48 -7.86
N CYS A 238 -1.92 -3.27 -7.29
CA CYS A 238 -0.93 -2.37 -7.87
C CYS A 238 -0.47 -2.85 -9.26
N GLN A 239 -0.28 -4.15 -9.46
CA GLN A 239 0.10 -4.70 -10.76
C GLN A 239 -0.95 -4.39 -11.85
N ILE A 240 -2.24 -4.41 -11.51
CA ILE A 240 -3.32 -4.08 -12.44
C ILE A 240 -3.30 -2.60 -12.81
N ILE A 241 -3.09 -1.70 -11.83
CA ILE A 241 -3.29 -0.26 -12.02
C ILE A 241 -1.99 0.54 -12.25
N TYR A 242 -0.81 -0.07 -12.02
CA TYR A 242 0.46 0.66 -12.09
C TYR A 242 0.71 1.30 -13.46
N GLY A 243 0.37 0.59 -14.54
CA GLY A 243 0.47 1.13 -15.88
C GLY A 243 -0.40 2.36 -16.15
N ASP A 244 -1.53 2.48 -15.46
CA ASP A 244 -2.40 3.65 -15.57
C ASP A 244 -1.81 4.85 -14.82
N ILE A 245 -1.26 4.61 -13.63
CA ILE A 245 -0.57 5.62 -12.83
C ILE A 245 0.66 6.15 -13.60
N GLU A 246 1.44 5.24 -14.20
CA GLU A 246 2.61 5.61 -15.00
C GLU A 246 2.24 6.48 -16.20
N LYS A 247 1.15 6.15 -16.92
CA LYS A 247 0.65 6.94 -18.07
C LYS A 247 0.26 8.38 -17.69
N VAL A 248 -0.27 8.56 -16.47
CA VAL A 248 -0.76 9.88 -16.01
C VAL A 248 0.33 10.70 -15.36
N PHE A 249 1.20 10.07 -14.57
CA PHE A 249 2.13 10.79 -13.69
C PHE A 249 3.60 10.66 -14.08
N HIS A 250 3.94 9.80 -15.06
CA HIS A 250 5.32 9.60 -15.55
C HIS A 250 6.32 9.36 -14.40
N ILE A 251 5.98 8.45 -13.49
CA ILE A 251 6.70 8.22 -12.23
C ILE A 251 8.13 7.73 -12.48
N GLU A 252 8.31 6.75 -13.40
CA GLU A 252 9.63 6.18 -13.67
C GLU A 252 10.57 7.20 -14.29
N GLU A 253 10.07 8.06 -15.18
CA GLU A 253 10.83 9.16 -15.77
C GLU A 253 11.23 10.20 -14.70
N SER A 254 10.31 10.55 -13.82
CA SER A 254 10.57 11.49 -12.73
C SER A 254 11.62 10.95 -11.75
N ILE A 255 11.54 9.67 -11.38
CA ILE A 255 12.52 9.01 -10.53
C ILE A 255 13.89 8.95 -11.22
N ARG A 256 13.93 8.63 -12.51
CA ARG A 256 15.19 8.62 -13.29
C ARG A 256 15.85 9.99 -13.30
N LYS A 257 15.09 11.04 -13.60
CA LYS A 257 15.61 12.42 -13.58
C LYS A 257 16.16 12.83 -12.21
N MET A 258 15.48 12.44 -11.13
CA MET A 258 15.99 12.70 -9.77
C MET A 258 17.30 11.97 -9.50
N LYS A 259 17.40 10.69 -9.86
CA LYS A 259 18.63 9.90 -9.69
C LYS A 259 19.79 10.44 -10.52
N ASP A 260 19.51 10.85 -11.75
CA ASP A 260 20.54 11.44 -12.64
C ASP A 260 21.04 12.78 -12.07
N ALA A 261 20.14 13.63 -11.54
CA ALA A 261 20.51 14.88 -10.88
C ALA A 261 21.33 14.65 -9.57
N GLU A 262 20.93 13.66 -8.75
CA GLU A 262 21.69 13.28 -7.54
C GLU A 262 23.10 12.77 -7.91
N LEU A 263 23.22 11.96 -8.97
CA LEU A 263 24.50 11.46 -9.45
C LEU A 263 25.41 12.60 -9.97
N GLU A 264 24.83 13.53 -10.75
CA GLU A 264 25.57 14.71 -11.23
C GLU A 264 26.05 15.60 -10.08
N ALA A 265 25.20 15.78 -9.04
CA ALA A 265 25.57 16.55 -7.86
C ALA A 265 26.72 15.88 -7.09
N ALA A 266 26.64 14.57 -6.87
CA ALA A 266 27.70 13.80 -6.20
C ALA A 266 29.01 13.80 -7.01
N LEU A 267 28.96 13.71 -8.33
CA LEU A 267 30.14 13.83 -9.18
C LEU A 267 30.80 15.22 -9.09
N LYS A 268 30.00 16.28 -9.07
CA LYS A 268 30.51 17.66 -8.93
C LYS A 268 31.18 17.88 -7.58
N GLU A 269 30.66 17.28 -6.50
CA GLU A 269 31.24 17.35 -5.17
C GLU A 269 32.59 16.61 -5.11
N ASP A 270 32.69 15.39 -5.64
CA ASP A 270 33.91 14.58 -5.71
C ASP A 270 35.00 15.24 -6.60
N TYR A 271 34.64 15.88 -7.70
CA TYR A 271 35.55 16.63 -8.56
C TYR A 271 36.00 17.95 -7.93
N GLY A 272 35.11 18.65 -7.19
CA GLY A 272 35.42 19.88 -6.45
C GLY A 272 36.46 19.64 -5.37
N GLU A 273 36.29 18.61 -4.53
CA GLU A 273 37.25 18.23 -3.50
C GLU A 273 38.63 17.85 -4.06
N ARG A 274 38.67 17.16 -5.22
CA ARG A 274 39.96 16.81 -5.84
C ARG A 274 40.73 17.99 -6.42
N THR A 275 40.06 19.06 -6.81
CA THR A 275 40.73 20.27 -7.31
C THR A 275 41.33 21.12 -6.19
N ASP A 276 40.72 21.12 -5.02
CA ASP A 276 41.22 21.86 -3.84
C ASP A 276 42.46 21.15 -3.23
N ASP A 277 42.49 19.82 -3.20
CA ASP A 277 43.67 19.04 -2.70
C ASP A 277 44.91 19.16 -3.59
N THR A 278 44.77 19.57 -4.84
CA THR A 278 45.91 19.72 -5.76
C THR A 278 46.57 21.11 -5.77
N ASP A 279 45.91 22.12 -5.16
CA ASP A 279 46.47 23.49 -5.05
C ASP A 279 47.33 23.69 -3.80
N ASP A 280 47.10 22.91 -2.73
CA ASP A 280 47.86 22.98 -1.47
C ASP A 280 49.26 22.30 -1.52
N THR A 281 49.67 21.72 -2.66
CA THR A 281 50.95 21.04 -2.81
C THR A 281 51.97 21.85 -3.64
N LYS A 282 51.72 23.15 -3.89
CA LYS A 282 52.65 24.04 -4.64
C LYS A 282 53.04 25.30 -3.82
N GLU A 283 53.47 25.15 -2.58
CA GLU A 283 54.30 26.14 -1.87
C GLU A 283 55.55 25.52 -1.30
#